data_133ed1e0ce653a59cb8a0ab17cf86e98
#
_entry.id   133ed1e0ce653a59cb8a0ab17cf86e98
#
_cell.length_a   1.000
_cell.length_b   1.000
_cell.length_c   1.000
_cell.angle_alpha   90.00
_cell.angle_beta   90.00
_cell.angle_gamma   90.00
#
_symmetry.space_group_name_H-M   'P 1'
#
loop_
_entity.id
_entity.type
_entity.pdbx_description
1 polymer ?
#
loop_
_entity_poly.entity_id
_entity_poly.type
_entity_poly.pdbx_seq_one_letter_code
_entity_poly.pdbx_strand_id
1 'polypeptide(L)'
;GPPRDERLREALRSVQARRGAPWLVRALSLLDPVSGARISQRDGARAIRYLEIAFSTGRRPSDLFRERPGERWEGPSVKVLLSLPRPVLYGRIEARFRESIMDRLPGEVRRLLEAGVPVTAPGMAAIGYRETAEFVEGRMDAGEWAETVLRETRRYAKRQETWFRSEPDLHLFRADAPGLVEEVVAAAAQLFS
;
A
#
# COMPACT_ATOMS: atom_id res chain seq x y z
N GLY A 1 17.34 -5.05 1.96
CA GLY A 1 17.89 -3.79 2.47
C GLY A 1 18.35 -3.95 3.92
N PRO A 2 19.10 -3.00 4.48
CA PRO A 2 19.56 -3.07 5.87
C PRO A 2 18.36 -3.13 6.84
N PRO A 3 18.55 -3.70 8.05
CA PRO A 3 17.51 -3.74 9.06
C PRO A 3 17.04 -2.33 9.42
N ARG A 4 15.87 -2.24 10.05
CA ARG A 4 15.31 -0.96 10.47
C ARG A 4 16.05 -0.43 11.71
N ASP A 5 16.37 0.86 11.70
CA ASP A 5 16.86 1.59 12.87
C ASP A 5 15.74 2.49 13.40
N GLU A 6 15.05 2.04 14.45
CA GLU A 6 13.90 2.76 14.98
C GLU A 6 14.30 4.10 15.63
N ARG A 7 15.51 4.22 16.22
CA ARG A 7 15.98 5.49 16.80
C ARG A 7 16.19 6.54 15.71
N LEU A 8 16.86 6.14 14.64
CA LEU A 8 17.12 7.03 13.50
C LEU A 8 15.81 7.43 12.81
N ARG A 9 14.88 6.47 12.68
CA ARG A 9 13.53 6.74 12.13
C ARG A 9 12.77 7.75 12.96
N GLU A 10 12.79 7.62 14.28
CA GLU A 10 12.11 8.52 15.17
C GLU A 10 12.68 9.94 15.07
N ALA A 11 14.01 10.07 15.02
CA ALA A 11 14.67 11.33 14.76
C ALA A 11 14.24 11.95 13.42
N LEU A 12 14.21 11.16 12.34
CA LEU A 12 13.76 11.63 11.03
C LEU A 12 12.27 11.99 10.99
N ARG A 13 11.40 11.24 11.68
CA ARG A 13 9.97 11.59 11.86
C ARG A 13 9.81 12.91 12.60
N SER A 14 10.59 13.13 13.67
CA SER A 14 10.60 14.38 14.38
C SER A 14 11.03 15.56 13.49
N VAL A 15 12.01 15.36 12.62
CA VAL A 15 12.41 16.36 11.62
C VAL A 15 11.28 16.59 10.61
N GLN A 16 10.62 15.53 10.15
CA GLN A 16 9.47 15.65 9.24
C GLN A 16 8.33 16.45 9.87
N ALA A 17 8.01 16.20 11.15
CA ALA A 17 6.96 16.93 11.86
C ALA A 17 7.25 18.43 11.95
N ARG A 18 8.52 18.80 12.11
CA ARG A 18 8.94 20.22 12.24
C ARG A 18 9.13 20.92 10.88
N ARG A 19 9.64 20.24 9.88
CA ARG A 19 10.08 20.86 8.61
C ARG A 19 9.31 20.38 7.36
N GLY A 20 8.45 19.39 7.54
CA GLY A 20 7.66 18.80 6.45
C GLY A 20 8.41 17.79 5.59
N ALA A 21 7.66 17.01 4.81
CA ALA A 21 8.20 16.01 3.87
C ALA A 21 9.11 16.63 2.79
N PRO A 22 8.82 17.81 2.19
CA PRO A 22 9.68 18.40 1.17
C PRO A 22 11.11 18.65 1.64
N TRP A 23 11.29 18.99 2.93
CA TRP A 23 12.64 19.17 3.49
C TRP A 23 13.44 17.87 3.50
N LEU A 24 12.82 16.75 3.89
CA LEU A 24 13.48 15.43 3.86
C LEU A 24 13.81 14.98 2.43
N VAL A 25 12.91 15.23 1.49
CA VAL A 25 13.16 14.93 0.07
C VAL A 25 14.33 15.76 -0.46
N ARG A 26 14.42 17.04 -0.11
CA ARG A 26 15.55 17.90 -0.45
C ARG A 26 16.85 17.40 0.17
N ALA A 27 16.84 17.02 1.45
CA ALA A 27 18.02 16.46 2.12
C ALA A 27 18.48 15.16 1.44
N LEU A 28 17.54 14.27 1.08
CA LEU A 28 17.82 13.08 0.30
C LEU A 28 18.42 13.43 -1.07
N SER A 29 17.88 14.43 -1.78
CA SER A 29 18.36 14.83 -3.10
C SER A 29 19.78 15.36 -3.07
N LEU A 30 20.23 15.95 -1.95
CA LEU A 30 21.61 16.36 -1.75
C LEU A 30 22.55 15.18 -1.53
N LEU A 31 22.10 14.15 -0.82
CA LEU A 31 22.88 12.93 -0.54
C LEU A 31 22.88 11.96 -1.71
N ASP A 32 21.72 11.77 -2.32
CA ASP A 32 21.45 10.84 -3.41
C ASP A 32 20.47 11.46 -4.41
N PRO A 33 20.96 12.22 -5.40
CA PRO A 33 20.13 12.87 -6.40
C PRO A 33 19.25 11.89 -7.19
N VAL A 34 19.74 10.67 -7.44
CA VAL A 34 19.01 9.63 -8.20
C VAL A 34 17.79 9.15 -7.40
N SER A 35 17.96 8.88 -6.11
CA SER A 35 16.85 8.49 -5.25
C SER A 35 15.88 9.65 -5.02
N GLY A 36 16.40 10.87 -4.83
CA GLY A 36 15.58 12.07 -4.65
C GLY A 36 14.66 12.37 -5.84
N ALA A 37 15.15 12.17 -7.06
CA ALA A 37 14.36 12.39 -8.29
C ALA A 37 13.22 11.37 -8.49
N ARG A 38 13.31 10.20 -7.83
CA ARG A 38 12.33 9.11 -7.98
C ARG A 38 11.13 9.20 -7.03
N ILE A 39 11.15 10.11 -6.07
CA ILE A 39 10.09 10.23 -5.07
C ILE A 39 9.40 11.59 -5.15
N SER A 40 8.10 11.59 -4.84
CA SER A 40 7.33 12.83 -4.75
C SER A 40 7.81 13.69 -3.59
N GLN A 41 7.75 15.02 -3.75
CA GLN A 41 8.04 15.99 -2.68
C GLN A 41 7.20 15.79 -1.41
N ARG A 42 6.07 15.09 -1.52
CA ARG A 42 5.18 14.77 -0.39
C ARG A 42 5.42 13.39 0.22
N ASP A 43 6.33 12.58 -0.36
CA ASP A 43 6.58 11.21 0.10
C ASP A 43 7.65 11.18 1.21
N GLY A 44 7.27 11.68 2.37
CA GLY A 44 8.13 11.68 3.55
C GLY A 44 8.49 10.27 4.03
N ALA A 45 7.59 9.29 3.84
CA ALA A 45 7.83 7.92 4.27
C ALA A 45 8.98 7.26 3.50
N ARG A 46 9.01 7.43 2.16
CA ARG A 46 10.14 6.96 1.34
C ARG A 46 11.41 7.77 1.59
N ALA A 47 11.29 9.10 1.76
CA ALA A 47 12.43 9.94 2.08
C ALA A 47 13.10 9.48 3.40
N ILE A 48 12.31 9.23 4.45
CA ILE A 48 12.81 8.68 5.73
C ILE A 48 13.53 7.35 5.49
N ARG A 49 12.93 6.41 4.75
CA ARG A 49 13.55 5.10 4.50
C ARG A 49 14.86 5.21 3.74
N TYR A 50 14.95 6.09 2.75
CA TYR A 50 16.17 6.28 1.98
C TYR A 50 17.26 6.98 2.79
N LEU A 51 16.92 7.98 3.59
CA LEU A 51 17.84 8.62 4.52
C LEU A 51 18.33 7.65 5.60
N GLU A 52 17.43 6.82 6.14
CA GLU A 52 17.78 5.74 7.08
C GLU A 52 18.83 4.81 6.47
N ILE A 53 18.61 4.34 5.23
CA ILE A 53 19.57 3.49 4.52
C ILE A 53 20.90 4.21 4.34
N ALA A 54 20.90 5.48 3.89
CA ALA A 54 22.11 6.25 3.67
C ALA A 54 22.91 6.42 4.96
N PHE A 55 22.26 6.79 6.06
CA PHE A 55 22.92 7.00 7.35
C PHE A 55 23.39 5.71 8.01
N SER A 56 22.61 4.63 7.92
CA SER A 56 22.97 3.33 8.50
C SER A 56 24.08 2.61 7.75
N THR A 57 24.23 2.85 6.45
CA THR A 57 25.21 2.13 5.61
C THR A 57 26.40 2.99 5.17
N GLY A 58 26.29 4.31 5.31
CA GLY A 58 27.26 5.25 4.73
C GLY A 58 27.27 5.29 3.21
N ARG A 59 26.26 4.68 2.55
CA ARG A 59 26.20 4.52 1.09
C ARG A 59 24.90 5.09 0.53
N ARG A 60 24.94 5.51 -0.73
CA ARG A 60 23.73 5.99 -1.42
C ARG A 60 22.74 4.85 -1.64
N PRO A 61 21.47 5.01 -1.31
CA PRO A 61 20.43 4.03 -1.62
C PRO A 61 20.41 3.61 -3.10
N SER A 62 20.58 4.55 -4.01
CA SER A 62 20.62 4.27 -5.46
C SER A 62 21.74 3.32 -5.87
N ASP A 63 22.90 3.39 -5.22
CA ASP A 63 24.03 2.49 -5.50
C ASP A 63 23.74 1.09 -4.96
N LEU A 64 23.20 1.00 -3.72
CA LEU A 64 22.81 -0.28 -3.12
C LEU A 64 21.72 -1.00 -3.94
N PHE A 65 20.77 -0.26 -4.49
CA PHE A 65 19.71 -0.84 -5.33
C PHE A 65 20.23 -1.27 -6.71
N ARG A 66 21.26 -0.62 -7.21
CA ARG A 66 21.92 -1.00 -8.47
C ARG A 66 22.77 -2.26 -8.31
N GLU A 67 23.49 -2.39 -7.21
CA GLU A 67 24.33 -3.56 -6.90
C GLU A 67 23.52 -4.81 -6.54
N ARG A 68 22.34 -4.61 -6.03
CA ARG A 68 21.35 -5.66 -5.76
C ARG A 68 20.07 -5.36 -6.54
N PRO A 69 20.08 -5.47 -7.86
CA PRO A 69 18.82 -5.61 -8.56
C PRO A 69 18.16 -6.80 -7.88
N GLY A 70 16.99 -6.58 -7.26
CA GLY A 70 16.22 -7.71 -6.70
C GLY A 70 16.18 -8.81 -7.75
N GLU A 71 16.14 -10.07 -7.34
CA GLU A 71 16.00 -11.18 -8.27
C GLU A 71 14.86 -10.84 -9.22
N ARG A 72 15.24 -10.31 -10.37
CA ARG A 72 14.26 -9.95 -11.39
C ARG A 72 13.95 -11.24 -12.07
N TRP A 73 12.68 -11.63 -12.03
CA TRP A 73 12.26 -12.75 -12.83
C TRP A 73 12.61 -12.47 -14.30
N GLU A 74 13.49 -13.26 -14.89
CA GLU A 74 13.93 -13.11 -16.27
C GLU A 74 13.21 -14.10 -17.22
N GLY A 75 12.41 -15.00 -16.65
CA GLY A 75 11.60 -15.94 -17.42
C GLY A 75 10.34 -15.29 -18.03
N PRO A 76 9.62 -16.04 -18.85
CA PRO A 76 8.37 -15.59 -19.44
C PRO A 76 7.36 -15.25 -18.33
N SER A 77 6.67 -14.12 -18.45
CA SER A 77 5.66 -13.69 -17.49
C SER A 77 4.50 -13.00 -18.19
N VAL A 78 3.28 -13.25 -17.75
CA VAL A 78 2.09 -12.52 -18.18
C VAL A 78 1.51 -11.75 -16.98
N LYS A 79 1.19 -10.49 -17.21
CA LYS A 79 0.51 -9.66 -16.21
C LYS A 79 -0.98 -9.63 -16.54
N VAL A 80 -1.79 -10.10 -15.62
CA VAL A 80 -3.25 -10.16 -15.79
C VAL A 80 -3.90 -9.21 -14.79
N LEU A 81 -4.79 -8.34 -15.27
CA LEU A 81 -5.68 -7.53 -14.44
C LEU A 81 -7.11 -8.02 -14.62
N LEU A 82 -7.69 -8.50 -13.53
CA LEU A 82 -9.11 -8.80 -13.46
C LEU A 82 -9.87 -7.53 -13.06
N SER A 83 -10.76 -7.06 -13.93
CA SER A 83 -11.55 -5.86 -13.70
C SER A 83 -13.05 -6.15 -13.64
N LEU A 84 -13.78 -5.28 -12.96
CA LEU A 84 -15.24 -5.26 -12.93
C LEU A 84 -15.74 -3.85 -13.23
N PRO A 85 -16.92 -3.70 -13.84
CA PRO A 85 -17.59 -2.41 -13.87
C PRO A 85 -17.73 -1.85 -12.45
N ARG A 86 -17.45 -0.55 -12.27
CA ARG A 86 -17.44 0.09 -10.93
C ARG A 86 -18.71 -0.17 -10.10
N PRO A 87 -19.94 -0.09 -10.67
CA PRO A 87 -21.13 -0.38 -9.89
C PRO A 87 -21.13 -1.81 -9.34
N VAL A 88 -20.71 -2.79 -10.15
CA VAL A 88 -20.60 -4.20 -9.74
C VAL A 88 -19.54 -4.38 -8.65
N LEU A 89 -18.37 -3.77 -8.83
CA LEU A 89 -17.28 -3.82 -7.84
C LEU A 89 -17.72 -3.20 -6.50
N TYR A 90 -18.40 -2.06 -6.55
CA TYR A 90 -18.88 -1.39 -5.34
C TYR A 90 -19.97 -2.19 -4.62
N GLY A 91 -20.85 -2.83 -5.37
CA GLY A 91 -21.83 -3.77 -4.80
C GLY A 91 -21.15 -4.96 -4.09
N ARG A 92 -20.11 -5.55 -4.70
CA ARG A 92 -19.32 -6.63 -4.06
C ARG A 92 -18.56 -6.16 -2.81
N ILE A 93 -18.00 -4.96 -2.82
CA ILE A 93 -17.35 -4.35 -1.65
C ILE A 93 -18.35 -4.21 -0.50
N GLU A 94 -19.54 -3.71 -0.79
CA GLU A 94 -20.60 -3.52 0.20
C GLU A 94 -21.13 -4.85 0.75
N ALA A 95 -21.41 -5.83 -0.11
CA ALA A 95 -21.82 -7.16 0.30
C ALA A 95 -20.77 -7.82 1.21
N ARG A 96 -19.49 -7.81 0.80
CA ARG A 96 -18.38 -8.34 1.62
C ARG A 96 -18.25 -7.64 2.96
N PHE A 97 -18.43 -6.31 2.99
CA PHE A 97 -18.39 -5.55 4.24
C PHE A 97 -19.46 -6.04 5.21
N ARG A 98 -20.71 -6.14 4.74
CA ARG A 98 -21.85 -6.59 5.57
C ARG A 98 -21.71 -8.05 6.03
N GLU A 99 -21.28 -8.95 5.14
CA GLU A 99 -21.25 -10.38 5.41
C GLU A 99 -20.04 -10.84 6.23
N SER A 100 -18.91 -10.14 6.12
CA SER A 100 -17.65 -10.66 6.65
C SER A 100 -16.87 -9.69 7.52
N ILE A 101 -17.03 -8.38 7.35
CA ILE A 101 -16.20 -7.37 8.03
C ILE A 101 -16.95 -6.77 9.21
N MET A 102 -18.21 -6.44 9.01
CA MET A 102 -19.02 -5.68 9.97
C MET A 102 -19.06 -6.34 11.35
N ASP A 103 -19.23 -7.65 11.42
CA ASP A 103 -19.32 -8.38 12.68
C ASP A 103 -17.95 -8.77 13.27
N ARG A 104 -16.95 -8.97 12.42
CA ARG A 104 -15.66 -9.55 12.86
C ARG A 104 -14.62 -8.49 13.21
N LEU A 105 -14.53 -7.42 12.42
CA LEU A 105 -13.47 -6.43 12.55
C LEU A 105 -13.50 -5.69 13.90
N PRO A 106 -14.66 -5.29 14.47
CA PRO A 106 -14.70 -4.66 15.78
C PRO A 106 -14.15 -5.53 16.90
N GLY A 107 -14.48 -6.84 16.88
CA GLY A 107 -13.96 -7.80 17.85
C GLY A 107 -12.46 -8.05 17.70
N GLU A 108 -11.95 -8.07 16.48
CA GLU A 108 -10.52 -8.21 16.22
C GLU A 108 -9.75 -6.99 16.72
N VAL A 109 -10.17 -5.79 16.36
CA VAL A 109 -9.51 -4.53 16.76
C VAL A 109 -9.54 -4.36 18.28
N ARG A 110 -10.67 -4.69 18.94
CA ARG A 110 -10.75 -4.65 20.41
C ARG A 110 -9.69 -5.55 21.04
N ARG A 111 -9.55 -6.79 20.60
CA ARG A 111 -8.51 -7.69 21.11
C ARG A 111 -7.09 -7.17 20.89
N LEU A 112 -6.82 -6.53 19.75
CA LEU A 112 -5.50 -5.93 19.48
C LEU A 112 -5.21 -4.78 20.45
N LEU A 113 -6.19 -3.91 20.70
CA LEU A 113 -6.05 -2.79 21.64
C LEU A 113 -5.86 -3.30 23.08
N GLU A 114 -6.64 -4.30 23.51
CA GLU A 114 -6.51 -4.95 24.82
C GLU A 114 -5.15 -5.63 25.00
N ALA A 115 -4.57 -6.17 23.92
CA ALA A 115 -3.22 -6.71 23.89
C ALA A 115 -2.11 -5.64 23.87
N GLY A 116 -2.46 -4.35 23.96
CA GLY A 116 -1.51 -3.23 24.01
C GLY A 116 -0.95 -2.82 22.63
N VAL A 117 -1.52 -3.28 21.52
CA VAL A 117 -1.10 -2.83 20.19
C VAL A 117 -1.50 -1.36 20.00
N PRO A 118 -0.55 -0.43 19.81
CA PRO A 118 -0.88 0.98 19.66
C PRO A 118 -1.57 1.24 18.32
N VAL A 119 -2.53 2.19 18.28
CA VAL A 119 -3.24 2.59 17.05
C VAL A 119 -2.27 3.07 15.95
N THR A 120 -1.07 3.50 16.35
CA THR A 120 0.01 3.91 15.43
C THR A 120 0.83 2.75 14.87
N ALA A 121 0.58 1.51 15.29
CA ALA A 121 1.27 0.33 14.75
C ALA A 121 1.05 0.23 13.24
N PRO A 122 2.06 -0.24 12.46
CA PRO A 122 1.95 -0.31 11.00
C PRO A 122 0.75 -1.11 10.50
N GLY A 123 0.38 -2.20 11.19
CA GLY A 123 -0.80 -3.01 10.84
C GLY A 123 -2.13 -2.25 11.01
N MET A 124 -2.20 -1.34 12.00
CA MET A 124 -3.37 -0.50 12.23
C MET A 124 -3.58 0.58 11.14
N ALA A 125 -2.62 0.77 10.24
CA ALA A 125 -2.78 1.64 9.07
C ALA A 125 -3.55 0.97 7.91
N ALA A 126 -3.87 -0.32 8.01
CA ALA A 126 -4.74 -0.98 7.05
C ALA A 126 -6.15 -0.37 7.07
N ILE A 127 -6.79 -0.35 5.89
CA ILE A 127 -8.13 0.23 5.73
C ILE A 127 -9.12 -0.48 6.67
N GLY A 128 -9.83 0.29 7.43
CA GLY A 128 -10.83 -0.17 8.38
C GLY A 128 -10.32 -0.28 9.82
N TYR A 129 -9.02 -0.54 10.06
CA TYR A 129 -8.52 -0.77 11.43
C TYR A 129 -8.53 0.49 12.28
N ARG A 130 -8.05 1.62 11.75
CA ARG A 130 -8.05 2.90 12.47
C ARG A 130 -9.47 3.38 12.74
N GLU A 131 -10.31 3.35 11.73
CA GLU A 131 -11.73 3.72 11.82
C GLU A 131 -12.46 2.83 12.82
N THR A 132 -12.13 1.52 12.83
CA THR A 132 -12.72 0.58 13.79
C THR A 132 -12.21 0.83 15.21
N ALA A 133 -10.95 1.27 15.39
CA ALA A 133 -10.47 1.66 16.71
C ALA A 133 -11.27 2.85 17.26
N GLU A 134 -11.54 3.88 16.44
CA GLU A 134 -12.38 5.01 16.85
C GLU A 134 -13.82 4.59 17.18
N PHE A 135 -14.40 3.66 16.43
CA PHE A 135 -15.70 3.07 16.70
C PHE A 135 -15.72 2.28 18.03
N VAL A 136 -14.74 1.38 18.22
CA VAL A 136 -14.65 0.54 19.44
C VAL A 136 -14.43 1.39 20.71
N GLU A 137 -13.72 2.49 20.58
CA GLU A 137 -13.49 3.46 21.67
C GLU A 137 -14.64 4.48 21.84
N GLY A 138 -15.74 4.35 21.08
CA GLY A 138 -16.93 5.19 21.21
C GLY A 138 -16.80 6.60 20.65
N ARG A 139 -15.78 6.87 19.82
CA ARG A 139 -15.59 8.19 19.17
C ARG A 139 -16.33 8.31 17.82
N MET A 140 -16.88 7.23 17.33
CA MET A 140 -17.61 7.15 16.06
C MET A 140 -18.82 6.24 16.24
N ASP A 141 -19.96 6.56 15.66
CA ASP A 141 -21.11 5.66 15.67
C ASP A 141 -21.01 4.55 14.58
N ALA A 142 -21.87 3.55 14.67
CA ALA A 142 -21.84 2.39 13.78
C ALA A 142 -22.13 2.75 12.31
N GLY A 143 -23.01 3.72 12.08
CA GLY A 143 -23.35 4.19 10.72
C GLY A 143 -22.18 4.94 10.10
N GLU A 144 -21.62 5.90 10.81
CA GLU A 144 -20.46 6.68 10.38
C GLU A 144 -19.23 5.78 10.14
N TRP A 145 -18.99 4.81 11.03
CA TRP A 145 -17.96 3.80 10.85
C TRP A 145 -18.13 3.01 9.56
N ALA A 146 -19.31 2.44 9.33
CA ALA A 146 -19.59 1.64 8.14
C ALA A 146 -19.39 2.46 6.86
N GLU A 147 -19.94 3.68 6.79
CA GLU A 147 -19.78 4.56 5.65
C GLU A 147 -18.32 4.93 5.41
N THR A 148 -17.56 5.18 6.46
CA THR A 148 -16.15 5.57 6.35
C THR A 148 -15.30 4.41 5.83
N VAL A 149 -15.46 3.20 6.36
CA VAL A 149 -14.73 2.01 5.89
C VAL A 149 -15.07 1.71 4.43
N LEU A 150 -16.33 1.76 4.06
CA LEU A 150 -16.78 1.55 2.68
C LEU A 150 -16.20 2.61 1.73
N ARG A 151 -16.24 3.87 2.12
CA ARG A 151 -15.68 4.98 1.34
C ARG A 151 -14.19 4.82 1.08
N GLU A 152 -13.41 4.50 2.12
CA GLU A 152 -11.95 4.31 1.98
C GLU A 152 -11.63 3.05 1.15
N THR A 153 -12.41 1.98 1.29
CA THR A 153 -12.27 0.77 0.46
C THR A 153 -12.54 1.07 -1.02
N ARG A 154 -13.59 1.82 -1.34
CA ARG A 154 -13.88 2.25 -2.72
C ARG A 154 -12.79 3.16 -3.29
N ARG A 155 -12.25 4.08 -2.48
CA ARG A 155 -11.12 4.94 -2.86
C ARG A 155 -9.86 4.11 -3.14
N TYR A 156 -9.61 3.10 -2.33
CA TYR A 156 -8.48 2.18 -2.54
C TYR A 156 -8.63 1.40 -3.85
N ALA A 157 -9.79 0.82 -4.10
CA ALA A 157 -10.10 0.13 -5.35
C ALA A 157 -9.87 1.04 -6.58
N LYS A 158 -10.32 2.31 -6.52
CA LYS A 158 -10.06 3.29 -7.58
C LYS A 158 -8.57 3.57 -7.78
N ARG A 159 -7.79 3.69 -6.67
CA ARG A 159 -6.32 3.88 -6.76
C ARG A 159 -5.64 2.67 -7.37
N GLN A 160 -6.05 1.45 -7.00
CA GLN A 160 -5.54 0.22 -7.61
C GLN A 160 -5.80 0.19 -9.12
N GLU A 161 -7.03 0.47 -9.55
CA GLU A 161 -7.39 0.50 -10.98
C GLU A 161 -6.50 1.50 -11.75
N THR A 162 -6.31 2.70 -11.20
CA THR A 162 -5.47 3.73 -11.82
C THR A 162 -4.00 3.30 -11.91
N TRP A 163 -3.48 2.68 -10.84
CA TRP A 163 -2.10 2.23 -10.79
C TRP A 163 -1.84 1.08 -11.76
N PHE A 164 -2.70 0.06 -11.76
CA PHE A 164 -2.53 -1.09 -12.64
C PHE A 164 -2.68 -0.72 -14.12
N ARG A 165 -3.50 0.25 -14.49
CA ARG A 165 -3.61 0.71 -15.88
C ARG A 165 -2.32 1.35 -16.43
N SER A 166 -1.40 1.76 -15.57
CA SER A 166 -0.10 2.30 -15.97
C SER A 166 0.99 1.22 -16.12
N GLU A 167 0.69 -0.03 -15.76
CA GLU A 167 1.62 -1.14 -15.91
C GLU A 167 1.76 -1.52 -17.39
N PRO A 168 3.01 -1.65 -17.90
CA PRO A 168 3.24 -2.09 -19.26
C PRO A 168 2.88 -3.59 -19.41
N ASP A 169 2.51 -3.98 -20.61
CA ASP A 169 2.24 -5.38 -21.01
C ASP A 169 1.15 -6.05 -20.15
N LEU A 170 0.11 -5.29 -19.80
CA LEU A 170 -1.01 -5.73 -18.98
C LEU A 170 -2.16 -6.25 -19.83
N HIS A 171 -2.55 -7.51 -19.61
CA HIS A 171 -3.75 -8.09 -20.22
C HIS A 171 -4.95 -7.84 -19.29
N LEU A 172 -5.95 -7.15 -19.80
CA LEU A 172 -7.17 -6.81 -19.06
C LEU A 172 -8.28 -7.80 -19.38
N PHE A 173 -8.80 -8.46 -18.33
CA PHE A 173 -9.94 -9.36 -18.44
C PHE A 173 -11.09 -8.91 -17.55
N ARG A 174 -12.32 -9.22 -17.96
CA ARG A 174 -13.49 -9.01 -17.13
C ARG A 174 -13.66 -10.17 -16.15
N ALA A 175 -13.65 -9.87 -14.84
CA ALA A 175 -13.73 -10.87 -13.78
C ALA A 175 -15.12 -11.57 -13.69
N ASP A 176 -16.13 -11.06 -14.40
CA ASP A 176 -17.48 -11.60 -14.50
C ASP A 176 -17.77 -12.23 -15.88
N ALA A 177 -16.78 -12.33 -16.77
CA ALA A 177 -16.97 -12.91 -18.08
C ALA A 177 -17.06 -14.45 -18.00
N PRO A 178 -17.99 -15.07 -18.74
CA PRO A 178 -17.97 -16.52 -18.94
C PRO A 178 -16.70 -16.91 -19.71
N GLY A 179 -16.08 -18.02 -19.33
CA GLY A 179 -14.84 -18.47 -19.99
C GLY A 179 -13.56 -17.72 -19.58
N LEU A 180 -13.61 -16.92 -18.49
CA LEU A 180 -12.47 -16.14 -18.00
C LEU A 180 -11.21 -17.01 -17.81
N VAL A 181 -11.35 -18.19 -17.24
CA VAL A 181 -10.20 -19.07 -16.95
C VAL A 181 -9.53 -19.51 -18.22
N GLU A 182 -10.33 -19.92 -19.21
CA GLU A 182 -9.89 -20.35 -20.54
C GLU A 182 -9.17 -19.23 -21.29
N GLU A 183 -9.71 -18.00 -21.24
CA GLU A 183 -9.07 -16.83 -21.86
C GLU A 183 -7.72 -16.50 -21.20
N VAL A 184 -7.64 -16.53 -19.86
CA VAL A 184 -6.39 -16.29 -19.14
C VAL A 184 -5.36 -17.38 -19.42
N VAL A 185 -5.78 -18.64 -19.45
CA VAL A 185 -4.90 -19.77 -19.80
C VAL A 185 -4.39 -19.63 -21.23
N ALA A 186 -5.24 -19.28 -22.19
CA ALA A 186 -4.83 -19.05 -23.57
C ALA A 186 -3.80 -17.90 -23.70
N ALA A 187 -4.01 -16.79 -22.98
CA ALA A 187 -3.05 -15.70 -22.94
C ALA A 187 -1.70 -16.12 -22.32
N ALA A 188 -1.72 -16.95 -21.28
CA ALA A 188 -0.51 -17.50 -20.69
C ALA A 188 0.21 -18.48 -21.62
N ALA A 189 -0.52 -19.33 -22.34
CA ALA A 189 0.04 -20.32 -23.25
C ALA A 189 0.82 -19.68 -24.41
N GLN A 190 0.44 -18.48 -24.85
CA GLN A 190 1.17 -17.74 -25.89
C GLN A 190 2.61 -17.37 -25.50
N LEU A 191 2.97 -17.43 -24.23
CA LEU A 191 4.36 -17.20 -23.77
C LEU A 191 5.28 -18.40 -24.02
N PHE A 192 4.72 -19.57 -24.30
CA PHE A 192 5.46 -20.83 -24.44
C PHE A 192 5.41 -21.37 -25.90
N SER A 193 4.80 -20.61 -26.79
CA SER A 193 4.77 -20.87 -28.22
C SER A 193 5.76 -19.98 -28.96
#